data_85de78dd47cb1ce5acde8cb84df71949
#
_entry.id   85de78dd47cb1ce5acde8cb84df71949
#
_cell.length_a   1.000
_cell.length_b   1.000
_cell.length_c   1.000
_cell.angle_alpha   90.00
_cell.angle_beta   90.00
_cell.angle_gamma   90.00
#
_symmetry.space_group_name_H-M   'P 1'
#
loop_
_entity.id
_entity.type
_entity.pdbx_description
1 polymer ?
#
loop_
_entity_poly.entity_id
_entity_poly.type
_entity_poly.pdbx_seq_one_letter_code
_entity_poly.pdbx_strand_id
1 'polypeptide(L)'
;AFNQIQKYIDEQMFNGIYSTIQMFVVSNGTYTQYIAAGQQLRERFLTNWVDENNKPVQNYLDFARDVLSIPQAHHMIADYIVLDSVQHNIIVLRPYQIHAIQAIERASAGLKDDDKWDSAYSGFVWHTTGSGKTLTSYKVAHNLLKIPSIEKTVFLIDRNDLDTQTSQAFETYAQNDSIDVEPTENSYVLARKLTSADKKVIVTTRQKMQALFKRIQEDKEQKLLYRKLKNVKLAFIVDECHRAVSPDQKNEIDAFFARHPLWYGFTGTPIFAENAREAKGRNARTTEQQYGKCLHKYTIKDAIRDKAVLGFQVEETKNYSEDTDESDTAARNKEYLSTSHMRAVVKRVLSDSYRKLGIYNKERRGYSYDAIFTTSSIKQAQKYYRIFRDAINGDDDEIKIPERIKRIMPDFPKITITYSIGENGDGDEANQNEMRQSLDDYNKMFGTSYSMSELAAYNTNVNDRLARKKKEFQPRSQQLDIVIVVDRLLTGFDAPTLSTLFIDRPPMPYKDLIQAFSRTNRIFDKDKRYG
;
A
#
# COMPACT_ATOMS: atom_id res chain seq x y z
N ALA A 1 0.33 -17.16 28.79
CA ALA A 1 1.68 -17.19 28.19
C ALA A 1 2.10 -15.80 27.70
N PHE A 2 1.31 -15.10 26.85
CA PHE A 2 1.69 -13.77 26.31
C PHE A 2 2.01 -12.75 27.42
N ASN A 3 1.09 -12.56 28.37
CA ASN A 3 1.30 -11.63 29.49
C ASN A 3 2.50 -12.03 30.37
N GLN A 4 2.84 -13.32 30.40
CA GLN A 4 4.02 -13.79 31.13
C GLN A 4 5.32 -13.39 30.45
N ILE A 5 5.37 -13.44 29.11
CA ILE A 5 6.54 -12.94 28.35
C ILE A 5 6.71 -11.44 28.60
N GLN A 6 5.63 -10.65 28.51
CA GLN A 6 5.69 -9.21 28.77
C GLN A 6 6.19 -8.91 30.18
N LYS A 7 5.72 -9.66 31.19
CA LYS A 7 6.20 -9.55 32.56
C LYS A 7 7.71 -9.82 32.66
N TYR A 8 8.19 -10.87 32.01
CA TYR A 8 9.63 -11.19 31.99
C TYR A 8 10.47 -10.12 31.29
N ILE A 9 9.94 -9.47 30.24
CA ILE A 9 10.59 -8.32 29.60
C ILE A 9 10.67 -7.15 30.57
N ASP A 10 9.57 -6.82 31.25
CA ASP A 10 9.48 -5.69 32.18
C ASP A 10 10.40 -5.92 33.40
N GLU A 11 10.56 -7.18 33.84
CA GLU A 11 11.48 -7.62 34.90
C GLU A 11 12.94 -7.78 34.42
N GLN A 12 13.23 -7.46 33.16
CA GLN A 12 14.57 -7.55 32.54
C GLN A 12 15.18 -8.96 32.57
N MET A 13 14.36 -10.01 32.58
CA MET A 13 14.81 -11.40 32.61
C MET A 13 15.54 -11.84 31.32
N PHE A 14 15.32 -11.12 30.22
CA PHE A 14 15.96 -11.41 28.94
C PHE A 14 17.24 -10.59 28.71
N ASN A 15 17.94 -10.20 29.77
CA ASN A 15 19.24 -9.54 29.68
C ASN A 15 20.41 -10.56 29.60
N GLY A 16 21.59 -10.09 29.32
CA GLY A 16 22.80 -10.92 29.19
C GLY A 16 22.72 -11.86 28.00
N ILE A 17 22.87 -13.16 28.22
CA ILE A 17 22.86 -14.18 27.15
C ILE A 17 21.52 -14.28 26.42
N TYR A 18 20.43 -13.86 27.05
CA TYR A 18 19.09 -13.89 26.46
C TYR A 18 18.73 -12.60 25.70
N SER A 19 19.61 -11.60 25.67
CA SER A 19 19.37 -10.35 24.92
C SER A 19 19.32 -10.56 23.40
N THR A 20 19.78 -11.70 22.91
CA THR A 20 19.79 -12.07 21.49
C THR A 20 18.53 -12.82 21.04
N ILE A 21 17.53 -12.99 21.91
CA ILE A 21 16.27 -13.62 21.53
C ILE A 21 15.59 -12.74 20.47
N GLN A 22 15.20 -13.33 19.35
CA GLN A 22 14.61 -12.65 18.20
C GLN A 22 13.13 -12.98 18.03
N MET A 23 12.67 -14.10 18.58
CA MET A 23 11.30 -14.57 18.44
C MET A 23 10.85 -15.31 19.70
N PHE A 24 9.61 -15.07 20.10
CA PHE A 24 8.93 -15.87 21.13
C PHE A 24 7.87 -16.77 20.51
N VAL A 25 7.75 -17.97 21.06
CA VAL A 25 6.72 -18.93 20.70
C VAL A 25 5.87 -19.24 21.93
N VAL A 26 4.55 -19.20 21.77
CA VAL A 26 3.59 -19.52 22.81
C VAL A 26 2.67 -20.63 22.36
N SER A 27 2.45 -21.65 23.20
CA SER A 27 1.59 -22.77 22.89
C SER A 27 0.75 -23.17 24.09
N ASN A 28 -0.45 -23.67 23.84
CA ASN A 28 -1.28 -24.37 24.83
C ASN A 28 -1.49 -25.86 24.48
N GLY A 29 -0.64 -26.37 23.56
CA GLY A 29 -0.74 -27.74 23.05
C GLY A 29 -1.61 -27.90 21.80
N THR A 30 -2.64 -27.08 21.63
CA THR A 30 -3.53 -27.09 20.46
C THR A 30 -3.25 -25.90 19.54
N TYR A 31 -3.06 -24.72 20.11
CA TYR A 31 -2.76 -23.50 19.37
C TYR A 31 -1.34 -23.05 19.68
N THR A 32 -0.56 -22.88 18.62
CA THR A 32 0.81 -22.39 18.72
C THR A 32 0.96 -21.12 17.89
N GLN A 33 1.48 -20.08 18.51
CA GLN A 33 1.68 -18.78 17.91
C GLN A 33 3.12 -18.30 18.12
N TYR A 34 3.58 -17.43 17.27
CA TYR A 34 4.87 -16.76 17.44
C TYR A 34 4.73 -15.24 17.32
N ILE A 35 5.70 -14.54 17.86
CA ILE A 35 5.81 -13.09 17.81
C ILE A 35 7.28 -12.69 17.82
N ALA A 36 7.62 -11.61 17.10
CA ALA A 36 8.95 -11.02 17.16
C ALA A 36 9.28 -10.53 18.57
N ALA A 37 10.52 -10.68 19.00
CA ALA A 37 11.00 -10.10 20.24
C ALA A 37 11.06 -8.57 20.13
N GLY A 38 10.83 -7.87 21.25
CA GLY A 38 10.85 -6.42 21.33
C GLY A 38 10.58 -5.96 22.76
N GLN A 39 10.83 -4.69 23.05
CA GLN A 39 10.63 -4.14 24.39
C GLN A 39 9.14 -4.06 24.79
N GLN A 40 8.26 -3.83 23.83
CA GLN A 40 6.81 -3.78 24.04
C GLN A 40 6.11 -4.69 23.04
N LEU A 41 5.66 -5.83 23.51
CA LEU A 41 4.88 -6.75 22.71
C LEU A 41 3.44 -6.28 22.58
N ARG A 42 2.85 -6.50 21.41
CA ARG A 42 1.43 -6.22 21.16
C ARG A 42 0.75 -7.51 20.72
N GLU A 43 -0.25 -7.95 21.46
CA GLU A 43 -0.98 -9.20 21.21
C GLU A 43 -1.47 -9.34 19.75
N ARG A 44 -1.83 -8.23 19.11
CA ARG A 44 -2.24 -8.19 17.70
C ARG A 44 -1.18 -8.67 16.70
N PHE A 45 0.09 -8.78 17.10
CA PHE A 45 1.18 -9.30 16.28
C PHE A 45 1.45 -10.77 16.49
N LEU A 46 0.77 -11.42 17.47
CA LEU A 46 0.77 -12.87 17.57
C LEU A 46 0.24 -13.48 16.27
N THR A 47 1.01 -14.41 15.73
CA THR A 47 0.75 -15.00 14.43
C THR A 47 0.62 -16.51 14.55
N ASN A 48 -0.46 -17.08 14.01
CA ASN A 48 -0.62 -18.53 13.83
C ASN A 48 0.19 -18.99 12.63
N TRP A 49 0.74 -20.21 12.71
CA TRP A 49 1.33 -20.82 11.54
C TRP A 49 0.24 -21.38 10.61
N VAL A 50 0.45 -21.23 9.31
CA VAL A 50 -0.40 -21.83 8.26
C VAL A 50 0.51 -22.57 7.27
N ASP A 51 -0.03 -23.54 6.57
CA ASP A 51 0.65 -24.22 5.47
C ASP A 51 0.70 -23.34 4.20
N GLU A 52 1.31 -23.86 3.14
CA GLU A 52 1.43 -23.14 1.85
C GLU A 52 0.07 -22.88 1.16
N ASN A 53 -0.99 -23.54 1.58
CA ASN A 53 -2.36 -23.31 1.14
C ASN A 53 -3.18 -22.42 2.09
N ASN A 54 -2.53 -21.75 3.03
CA ASN A 54 -3.10 -20.91 4.09
C ASN A 54 -4.05 -21.65 5.04
N LYS A 55 -3.88 -22.96 5.22
CA LYS A 55 -4.63 -23.72 6.21
C LYS A 55 -3.92 -23.66 7.56
N PRO A 56 -4.63 -23.36 8.66
CA PRO A 56 -4.03 -23.29 9.99
C PRO A 56 -3.41 -24.63 10.42
N VAL A 57 -2.18 -24.58 10.91
CA VAL A 57 -1.48 -25.71 11.51
C VAL A 57 -1.75 -25.67 13.02
N GLN A 58 -2.57 -26.61 13.50
CA GLN A 58 -3.02 -26.63 14.90
C GLN A 58 -2.11 -27.47 15.79
N ASN A 59 -1.53 -28.55 15.25
CA ASN A 59 -0.68 -29.44 16.02
C ASN A 59 0.67 -28.77 16.34
N TYR A 60 1.02 -28.68 17.62
CA TYR A 60 2.29 -28.08 18.04
C TYR A 60 3.52 -28.84 17.56
N LEU A 61 3.44 -30.16 17.33
CA LEU A 61 4.55 -30.95 16.77
C LEU A 61 4.78 -30.61 15.29
N ASP A 62 3.71 -30.40 14.52
CA ASP A 62 3.81 -29.95 13.14
C ASP A 62 4.39 -28.54 13.08
N PHE A 63 3.95 -27.65 13.96
CA PHE A 63 4.57 -26.34 14.12
C PHE A 63 6.06 -26.44 14.44
N ALA A 64 6.44 -27.29 15.40
CA ALA A 64 7.84 -27.47 15.79
C ALA A 64 8.70 -28.00 14.62
N ARG A 65 8.16 -28.91 13.83
CA ARG A 65 8.83 -29.40 12.61
C ARG A 65 9.00 -28.31 11.56
N ASP A 66 7.93 -27.54 11.31
CA ASP A 66 7.88 -26.57 10.20
C ASP A 66 8.61 -25.26 10.52
N VAL A 67 8.76 -24.91 11.80
CA VAL A 67 9.29 -23.59 12.23
C VAL A 67 10.53 -23.72 13.14
N LEU A 68 10.58 -24.70 14.06
CA LEU A 68 11.61 -24.77 15.09
C LEU A 68 12.67 -25.84 14.86
N SER A 69 12.45 -26.78 13.92
CA SER A 69 13.47 -27.76 13.55
C SER A 69 14.63 -27.09 12.81
N ILE A 70 15.79 -27.70 12.87
CA ILE A 70 16.95 -27.27 12.05
C ILE A 70 16.83 -27.97 10.68
N PRO A 71 16.92 -27.24 9.53
CA PRO A 71 17.36 -25.83 9.37
C PRO A 71 16.27 -24.78 9.44
N GLN A 72 15.00 -25.12 9.65
CA GLN A 72 13.86 -24.18 9.56
C GLN A 72 13.99 -23.01 10.55
N ALA A 73 14.39 -23.30 11.80
CA ALA A 73 14.62 -22.25 12.81
C ALA A 73 15.71 -21.26 12.35
N HIS A 74 16.74 -21.75 11.66
CA HIS A 74 17.77 -20.88 11.09
C HIS A 74 17.19 -19.98 9.99
N HIS A 75 16.40 -20.53 9.07
CA HIS A 75 15.72 -19.75 8.04
C HIS A 75 14.77 -18.71 8.63
N MET A 76 14.02 -19.06 9.69
CA MET A 76 13.15 -18.10 10.38
C MET A 76 13.89 -16.85 10.83
N ILE A 77 15.11 -17.03 11.33
CA ILE A 77 15.95 -15.96 11.88
C ILE A 77 16.77 -15.25 10.79
N ALA A 78 17.39 -16.00 9.89
CA ALA A 78 18.30 -15.44 8.90
C ALA A 78 17.59 -14.88 7.65
N ASP A 79 16.51 -15.54 7.21
CA ASP A 79 15.90 -15.26 5.92
C ASP A 79 14.56 -14.53 6.04
N TYR A 80 13.84 -14.66 7.17
CA TYR A 80 12.48 -14.16 7.31
C TYR A 80 12.31 -13.10 8.41
N ILE A 81 13.41 -12.49 8.85
CA ILE A 81 13.43 -11.31 9.71
C ILE A 81 13.79 -10.08 8.90
N VAL A 82 13.17 -8.95 9.24
CA VAL A 82 13.51 -7.62 8.76
C VAL A 82 13.70 -6.70 9.97
N LEU A 83 14.76 -5.90 9.94
CA LEU A 83 15.04 -4.90 10.97
C LEU A 83 14.47 -3.56 10.52
N ASP A 84 13.54 -3.03 11.29
CA ASP A 84 13.01 -1.68 11.08
C ASP A 84 13.89 -0.69 11.86
N SER A 85 14.74 0.02 11.16
CA SER A 85 15.70 0.96 11.75
C SER A 85 15.05 2.24 12.28
N VAL A 86 13.88 2.62 11.76
CA VAL A 86 13.14 3.82 12.21
C VAL A 86 12.37 3.54 13.49
N GLN A 87 11.74 2.37 13.59
CA GLN A 87 10.99 1.98 14.78
C GLN A 87 11.82 1.18 15.79
N HIS A 88 13.06 0.84 15.45
CA HIS A 88 13.96 -0.02 16.24
C HIS A 88 13.30 -1.35 16.64
N ASN A 89 12.59 -1.97 15.71
CA ASN A 89 11.86 -3.20 15.91
C ASN A 89 12.36 -4.33 15.00
N ILE A 90 12.27 -5.54 15.54
CA ILE A 90 12.40 -6.77 14.75
C ILE A 90 11.03 -7.10 14.16
N ILE A 91 10.98 -7.36 12.86
CA ILE A 91 9.78 -7.84 12.17
C ILE A 91 10.04 -9.27 11.73
N VAL A 92 9.34 -10.24 12.30
CA VAL A 92 9.30 -11.61 11.80
C VAL A 92 8.15 -11.73 10.81
N LEU A 93 8.43 -12.21 9.60
CA LEU A 93 7.43 -12.34 8.56
C LEU A 93 6.30 -13.28 8.94
N ARG A 94 5.12 -13.01 8.42
CA ARG A 94 3.96 -13.88 8.57
C ARG A 94 4.06 -15.11 7.65
N PRO A 95 3.41 -16.24 7.96
CA PRO A 95 3.55 -17.48 7.20
C PRO A 95 3.27 -17.32 5.70
N TYR A 96 2.19 -16.63 5.33
CA TYR A 96 1.86 -16.41 3.92
C TYR A 96 2.95 -15.59 3.17
N GLN A 97 3.67 -14.71 3.87
CA GLN A 97 4.81 -13.98 3.29
C GLN A 97 5.99 -14.91 3.07
N ILE A 98 6.27 -15.78 4.06
CA ILE A 98 7.32 -16.79 4.00
C ILE A 98 7.05 -17.77 2.84
N HIS A 99 5.84 -18.29 2.73
CA HIS A 99 5.47 -19.21 1.65
C HIS A 99 5.52 -18.56 0.27
N ALA A 100 5.20 -17.27 0.15
CA ALA A 100 5.35 -16.53 -1.09
C ALA A 100 6.84 -16.37 -1.49
N ILE A 101 7.71 -16.07 -0.52
CA ILE A 101 9.16 -15.99 -0.74
C ILE A 101 9.69 -17.35 -1.20
N GLN A 102 9.39 -18.43 -0.48
CA GLN A 102 9.80 -19.79 -0.83
C GLN A 102 9.31 -20.21 -2.22
N ALA A 103 8.08 -19.84 -2.60
CA ALA A 103 7.54 -20.14 -3.92
C ALA A 103 8.33 -19.41 -5.04
N ILE A 104 8.72 -18.16 -4.80
CA ILE A 104 9.53 -17.39 -5.73
C ILE A 104 10.97 -17.93 -5.79
N GLU A 105 11.56 -18.28 -4.65
CA GLU A 105 12.90 -18.89 -4.58
C GLU A 105 12.94 -20.21 -5.36
N ARG A 106 11.94 -21.08 -5.16
CA ARG A 106 11.79 -22.33 -5.95
C ARG A 106 11.63 -22.05 -7.45
N ALA A 107 10.87 -21.03 -7.83
CA ALA A 107 10.72 -20.63 -9.21
C ALA A 107 12.02 -20.10 -9.82
N SER A 108 12.83 -19.40 -9.03
CA SER A 108 14.09 -18.79 -9.44
C SER A 108 15.23 -19.80 -9.54
N ALA A 109 15.24 -20.82 -8.67
CA ALA A 109 16.23 -21.91 -8.70
C ALA A 109 15.92 -22.98 -9.78
N GLY A 110 14.70 -22.96 -10.32
CA GLY A 110 14.22 -24.04 -11.18
C GLY A 110 13.63 -25.20 -10.37
N LEU A 111 13.03 -26.17 -11.06
CA LEU A 111 12.41 -27.36 -10.42
C LEU A 111 13.42 -28.46 -10.06
N LYS A 112 14.71 -28.25 -10.33
CA LYS A 112 15.79 -29.20 -10.09
C LYS A 112 16.90 -28.51 -9.33
N ASP A 113 17.66 -29.29 -8.57
CA ASP A 113 18.78 -28.88 -7.71
C ASP A 113 19.94 -28.13 -8.39
N ASP A 114 19.78 -27.74 -9.63
CA ASP A 114 20.87 -27.27 -10.48
C ASP A 114 21.04 -25.75 -10.57
N ASP A 115 20.31 -24.91 -9.87
CA ASP A 115 20.39 -23.42 -9.95
C ASP A 115 20.58 -22.85 -11.38
N LYS A 116 20.04 -23.55 -12.39
CA LYS A 116 20.21 -23.17 -13.78
C LYS A 116 19.22 -22.10 -14.17
N TRP A 117 19.70 -20.99 -14.68
CA TRP A 117 18.89 -19.90 -15.20
C TRP A 117 17.83 -20.37 -16.20
N ASP A 118 18.17 -21.33 -17.05
CA ASP A 118 17.29 -21.81 -18.13
C ASP A 118 16.10 -22.65 -17.64
N SER A 119 16.12 -23.14 -16.39
CA SER A 119 15.01 -23.84 -15.75
C SER A 119 14.18 -22.95 -14.81
N ALA A 120 14.63 -21.72 -14.54
CA ALA A 120 13.90 -20.75 -13.76
C ALA A 120 12.70 -20.18 -14.53
N TYR A 121 11.65 -19.79 -13.82
CA TYR A 121 10.44 -19.24 -14.45
C TYR A 121 9.87 -18.06 -13.66
N SER A 122 9.20 -17.17 -14.38
CA SER A 122 8.51 -15.99 -13.84
C SER A 122 7.15 -16.36 -13.27
N GLY A 123 6.59 -15.46 -12.45
CA GLY A 123 5.25 -15.63 -11.90
C GLY A 123 4.76 -14.40 -11.16
N PHE A 124 3.60 -14.52 -10.54
CA PHE A 124 3.10 -13.45 -9.69
C PHE A 124 2.56 -13.97 -8.35
N VAL A 125 2.51 -13.06 -7.38
CA VAL A 125 1.95 -13.27 -6.04
C VAL A 125 0.67 -12.47 -5.93
N TRP A 126 -0.42 -13.15 -5.63
CA TRP A 126 -1.70 -12.53 -5.34
C TRP A 126 -1.88 -12.38 -3.83
N HIS A 127 -1.44 -11.26 -3.30
CA HIS A 127 -1.65 -10.89 -1.91
C HIS A 127 -2.56 -9.68 -1.81
N THR A 128 -3.61 -9.80 -1.00
CA THR A 128 -4.57 -8.70 -0.81
C THR A 128 -3.89 -7.41 -0.35
N THR A 129 -4.53 -6.30 -0.62
CA THR A 129 -4.05 -4.99 -0.17
C THR A 129 -4.03 -4.96 1.36
N GLY A 130 -2.96 -4.44 1.94
CA GLY A 130 -2.80 -4.38 3.39
C GLY A 130 -2.12 -5.58 4.03
N SER A 131 -1.80 -6.59 3.27
CA SER A 131 -1.07 -7.78 3.75
C SER A 131 0.45 -7.58 3.89
N GLY A 132 0.98 -6.37 3.67
CA GLY A 132 2.42 -6.10 3.74
C GLY A 132 3.19 -6.54 2.50
N LYS A 133 2.61 -6.40 1.30
CA LYS A 133 3.29 -6.72 0.02
C LYS A 133 4.66 -6.08 -0.12
N THR A 134 4.79 -4.80 0.24
CA THR A 134 6.05 -4.05 0.16
C THR A 134 7.16 -4.72 0.99
N LEU A 135 6.83 -5.18 2.22
CA LEU A 135 7.77 -5.90 3.07
C LEU A 135 8.15 -7.26 2.46
N THR A 136 7.16 -7.99 1.93
CA THR A 136 7.40 -9.29 1.27
C THR A 136 8.27 -9.12 0.04
N SER A 137 7.98 -8.14 -0.82
CA SER A 137 8.72 -7.88 -2.05
C SER A 137 10.16 -7.38 -1.79
N TYR A 138 10.37 -6.59 -0.72
CA TYR A 138 11.70 -6.24 -0.24
C TYR A 138 12.51 -7.51 0.10
N LYS A 139 11.93 -8.38 0.92
CA LYS A 139 12.62 -9.59 1.35
C LYS A 139 12.87 -10.58 0.21
N VAL A 140 11.95 -10.66 -0.76
CA VAL A 140 12.17 -11.38 -2.02
C VAL A 140 13.37 -10.80 -2.77
N ALA A 141 13.40 -9.47 -2.98
CA ALA A 141 14.51 -8.84 -3.70
C ALA A 141 15.87 -9.12 -3.04
N HIS A 142 15.90 -9.14 -1.71
CA HIS A 142 17.07 -9.48 -0.92
C HIS A 142 17.47 -10.96 -1.05
N ASN A 143 16.52 -11.88 -0.81
CA ASN A 143 16.81 -13.31 -0.76
C ASN A 143 17.20 -13.86 -2.13
N LEU A 144 16.63 -13.36 -3.23
CA LEU A 144 17.01 -13.77 -4.58
C LEU A 144 18.48 -13.52 -4.91
N LEU A 145 19.13 -12.53 -4.29
CA LEU A 145 20.56 -12.30 -4.46
C LEU A 145 21.44 -13.39 -3.84
N LYS A 146 20.88 -14.25 -2.97
CA LYS A 146 21.58 -15.43 -2.44
C LYS A 146 21.70 -16.54 -3.49
N ILE A 147 20.82 -16.53 -4.51
CA ILE A 147 20.86 -17.49 -5.62
C ILE A 147 22.04 -17.15 -6.53
N PRO A 148 23.00 -18.09 -6.76
CA PRO A 148 24.21 -17.81 -7.53
C PRO A 148 23.95 -17.30 -8.95
N SER A 149 22.91 -17.81 -9.61
CA SER A 149 22.54 -17.45 -10.97
C SER A 149 21.92 -16.05 -11.11
N ILE A 150 21.57 -15.37 -10.03
CA ILE A 150 21.00 -14.01 -10.05
C ILE A 150 22.09 -13.00 -9.70
N GLU A 151 22.39 -12.10 -10.63
CA GLU A 151 23.42 -11.07 -10.44
C GLU A 151 22.85 -9.80 -9.80
N LYS A 152 21.63 -9.41 -10.21
CA LYS A 152 20.93 -8.21 -9.71
C LYS A 152 19.47 -8.48 -9.53
N THR A 153 18.88 -7.86 -8.52
CA THR A 153 17.44 -7.71 -8.41
C THR A 153 17.05 -6.25 -8.64
N VAL A 154 16.02 -6.04 -9.42
CA VAL A 154 15.51 -4.70 -9.78
C VAL A 154 14.10 -4.56 -9.30
N PHE A 155 13.89 -3.66 -8.35
CA PHE A 155 12.56 -3.31 -7.87
C PHE A 155 11.99 -2.16 -8.70
N LEU A 156 10.92 -2.44 -9.43
CA LEU A 156 10.25 -1.45 -10.28
C LEU A 156 9.05 -0.85 -9.56
N ILE A 157 9.09 0.46 -9.41
CA ILE A 157 8.05 1.27 -8.78
C ILE A 157 7.26 2.04 -9.85
N ASP A 158 5.96 2.21 -9.65
CA ASP A 158 5.13 3.08 -10.47
C ASP A 158 5.36 4.56 -10.11
N ARG A 159 5.19 5.48 -11.08
CA ARG A 159 5.69 6.86 -11.06
C ARG A 159 4.96 7.83 -10.12
N ASN A 160 3.93 7.45 -9.42
CA ASN A 160 3.11 8.40 -8.67
C ASN A 160 3.58 8.58 -7.21
N ASP A 161 2.98 9.49 -6.46
CA ASP A 161 3.27 9.89 -5.04
C ASP A 161 3.59 8.75 -4.05
N LEU A 162 3.37 7.51 -4.45
CA LEU A 162 3.71 6.27 -3.76
C LEU A 162 5.20 5.91 -3.81
N ASP A 163 5.93 6.47 -4.77
CA ASP A 163 7.38 6.28 -4.91
C ASP A 163 8.10 6.62 -3.60
N THR A 164 7.66 7.68 -2.94
CA THR A 164 8.29 8.17 -1.71
C THR A 164 8.06 7.20 -0.55
N GLN A 165 6.85 6.67 -0.36
CA GLN A 165 6.56 5.76 0.76
C GLN A 165 7.21 4.38 0.57
N THR A 166 7.17 3.84 -0.63
CA THR A 166 7.80 2.54 -0.93
C THR A 166 9.32 2.65 -0.89
N SER A 167 9.90 3.70 -1.47
CA SER A 167 11.33 3.96 -1.41
C SER A 167 11.80 4.17 0.02
N GLN A 168 11.10 4.97 0.82
CA GLN A 168 11.40 5.18 2.25
C GLN A 168 11.29 3.88 3.06
N ALA A 169 10.30 3.03 2.78
CA ALA A 169 10.19 1.73 3.44
C ALA A 169 11.38 0.83 3.09
N PHE A 170 11.77 0.76 1.81
CA PHE A 170 12.95 0.02 1.39
C PHE A 170 14.24 0.55 2.00
N GLU A 171 14.44 1.87 2.03
CA GLU A 171 15.58 2.51 2.68
C GLU A 171 15.62 2.18 4.18
N THR A 172 14.47 2.25 4.85
CA THR A 172 14.34 1.91 6.28
C THR A 172 14.74 0.46 6.56
N TYR A 173 14.32 -0.48 5.72
CA TYR A 173 14.64 -1.90 5.86
C TYR A 173 16.09 -2.21 5.49
N ALA A 174 16.68 -1.42 4.58
CA ALA A 174 18.04 -1.63 4.10
C ALA A 174 19.12 -1.03 4.99
N GLN A 175 18.82 -0.06 5.85
CA GLN A 175 19.82 0.63 6.69
C GLN A 175 20.68 -0.31 7.55
N ASN A 176 20.10 -1.45 7.96
CA ASN A 176 20.81 -2.46 8.77
C ASN A 176 21.07 -3.75 8.00
N ASP A 177 20.95 -3.71 6.67
CA ASP A 177 21.18 -4.87 5.83
C ASP A 177 22.55 -4.81 5.16
N SER A 178 23.13 -5.97 4.90
CA SER A 178 24.40 -6.09 4.17
C SER A 178 24.27 -5.79 2.67
N ILE A 179 23.07 -5.57 2.19
CA ILE A 179 22.77 -5.33 0.78
C ILE A 179 22.37 -3.88 0.57
N ASP A 180 23.14 -3.15 -0.21
CA ASP A 180 22.83 -1.79 -0.58
C ASP A 180 21.53 -1.71 -1.39
N VAL A 181 20.56 -0.98 -0.87
CA VAL A 181 19.40 -0.54 -1.61
C VAL A 181 19.66 0.88 -2.08
N GLU A 182 19.86 1.03 -3.36
CA GLU A 182 20.20 2.34 -3.91
C GLU A 182 19.10 2.83 -4.88
N PRO A 183 18.41 3.91 -4.55
CA PRO A 183 17.56 4.59 -5.52
C PRO A 183 18.41 5.12 -6.67
N THR A 184 17.84 5.15 -7.87
CA THR A 184 18.53 5.66 -9.05
C THR A 184 18.07 7.09 -9.36
N GLU A 185 19.01 8.03 -9.37
CA GLU A 185 18.69 9.42 -9.72
C GLU A 185 18.42 9.60 -11.20
N ASN A 186 19.22 8.95 -12.06
CA ASN A 186 19.13 9.08 -13.50
C ASN A 186 19.54 7.78 -14.23
N SER A 187 19.38 7.76 -15.56
CA SER A 187 19.69 6.60 -16.40
C SER A 187 21.17 6.22 -16.43
N TYR A 188 22.09 7.15 -16.23
CA TYR A 188 23.53 6.87 -16.17
C TYR A 188 23.92 6.12 -14.89
N VAL A 189 23.42 6.59 -13.75
CA VAL A 189 23.59 5.93 -12.46
C VAL A 189 22.99 4.53 -12.50
N LEU A 190 21.79 4.37 -13.10
CA LEU A 190 21.17 3.07 -13.29
C LEU A 190 22.05 2.11 -14.11
N ALA A 191 22.61 2.58 -15.23
CA ALA A 191 23.51 1.76 -16.08
C ALA A 191 24.72 1.27 -15.30
N ARG A 192 25.38 2.17 -14.56
CA ARG A 192 26.55 1.86 -13.74
C ARG A 192 26.22 0.83 -12.66
N LYS A 193 25.09 0.98 -11.97
CA LYS A 193 24.65 0.05 -10.93
C LYS A 193 24.31 -1.33 -11.47
N LEU A 194 23.62 -1.40 -12.61
CA LEU A 194 23.31 -2.67 -13.27
C LEU A 194 24.56 -3.43 -13.72
N THR A 195 25.65 -2.74 -14.07
CA THR A 195 26.89 -3.35 -14.56
C THR A 195 27.99 -3.47 -13.50
N SER A 196 27.78 -3.00 -12.28
CA SER A 196 28.73 -3.19 -11.17
C SER A 196 28.88 -4.67 -10.82
N ALA A 197 30.02 -5.05 -10.24
CA ALA A 197 30.27 -6.44 -9.84
C ALA A 197 29.49 -6.85 -8.57
N ASP A 198 29.04 -5.88 -7.78
CA ASP A 198 28.39 -6.12 -6.51
C ASP A 198 26.98 -6.67 -6.70
N LYS A 199 26.56 -7.60 -5.86
CA LYS A 199 25.18 -8.03 -5.77
C LYS A 199 24.37 -6.96 -5.03
N LYS A 200 23.34 -6.37 -5.69
CA LYS A 200 22.56 -5.25 -5.13
C LYS A 200 21.09 -5.34 -5.49
N VAL A 201 20.27 -4.80 -4.62
CA VAL A 201 18.88 -4.45 -4.92
C VAL A 201 18.85 -3.04 -5.51
N ILE A 202 18.40 -2.91 -6.73
CA ILE A 202 18.30 -1.62 -7.43
C ILE A 202 16.86 -1.19 -7.46
N VAL A 203 16.55 -0.06 -6.83
CA VAL A 203 15.22 0.54 -6.87
C VAL A 203 15.17 1.57 -8.00
N THR A 204 14.26 1.40 -8.94
CA THR A 204 14.14 2.29 -10.09
C THR A 204 12.70 2.39 -10.60
N THR A 205 12.46 3.37 -11.45
CA THR A 205 11.18 3.52 -12.12
C THR A 205 11.26 3.01 -13.57
N ARG A 206 10.11 2.60 -14.08
CA ARG A 206 9.92 2.22 -15.48
C ARG A 206 10.49 3.27 -16.46
N GLN A 207 10.26 4.57 -16.18
CA GLN A 207 10.70 5.67 -17.07
C GLN A 207 12.22 5.78 -17.12
N LYS A 208 12.91 5.56 -16.00
CA LYS A 208 14.38 5.56 -15.97
C LYS A 208 14.94 4.37 -16.75
N MET A 209 14.27 3.21 -16.70
CA MET A 209 14.64 2.05 -17.54
C MET A 209 14.48 2.38 -19.05
N GLN A 210 13.35 2.93 -19.45
CA GLN A 210 13.14 3.33 -20.86
C GLN A 210 14.13 4.40 -21.32
N ALA A 211 14.40 5.40 -20.49
CA ALA A 211 15.41 6.43 -20.79
C ALA A 211 16.82 5.82 -20.94
N LEU A 212 17.14 4.79 -20.14
CA LEU A 212 18.39 4.04 -20.28
C LEU A 212 18.48 3.35 -21.64
N PHE A 213 17.44 2.61 -22.02
CA PHE A 213 17.45 1.88 -23.30
C PHE A 213 17.55 2.82 -24.50
N LYS A 214 16.78 3.91 -24.52
CA LYS A 214 16.86 4.93 -25.57
C LYS A 214 18.26 5.52 -25.69
N ARG A 215 18.85 5.93 -24.56
CA ARG A 215 20.20 6.50 -24.55
C ARG A 215 21.26 5.54 -25.07
N ILE A 216 21.19 4.26 -24.68
CA ILE A 216 22.16 3.25 -25.13
C ILE A 216 22.02 2.97 -26.63
N GLN A 217 20.81 3.05 -27.19
CA GLN A 217 20.59 2.90 -28.64
C GLN A 217 21.15 4.06 -29.45
N GLU A 218 21.08 5.27 -28.90
CA GLU A 218 21.52 6.51 -29.56
C GLU A 218 23.05 6.71 -29.48
N ASP A 219 23.72 6.18 -28.45
CA ASP A 219 25.15 6.42 -28.17
C ASP A 219 26.05 5.26 -28.66
N LYS A 220 26.66 5.45 -29.81
CA LYS A 220 27.56 4.46 -30.44
C LYS A 220 28.87 4.23 -29.66
N GLU A 221 29.27 5.14 -28.79
CA GLU A 221 30.49 5.02 -27.98
C GLU A 221 30.33 4.09 -26.80
N GLN A 222 29.11 3.82 -26.37
CA GLN A 222 28.80 2.96 -25.22
C GLN A 222 28.62 1.46 -25.54
N LYS A 223 29.16 0.99 -26.66
CA LYS A 223 29.04 -0.43 -27.08
C LYS A 223 29.48 -1.45 -26.03
N LEU A 224 30.49 -1.12 -25.25
CA LEU A 224 30.96 -2.03 -24.20
C LEU A 224 29.98 -2.12 -23.03
N LEU A 225 29.45 -0.98 -22.59
CA LEU A 225 28.42 -0.90 -21.56
C LEU A 225 27.14 -1.62 -22.01
N TYR A 226 26.73 -1.40 -23.26
CA TYR A 226 25.60 -2.10 -23.87
C TYR A 226 25.76 -3.62 -23.83
N ARG A 227 26.94 -4.14 -24.25
CA ARG A 227 27.23 -5.59 -24.22
C ARG A 227 27.18 -6.17 -22.81
N LYS A 228 27.70 -5.43 -21.82
CA LYS A 228 27.64 -5.86 -20.41
C LYS A 228 26.20 -5.91 -19.93
N LEU A 229 25.43 -4.83 -20.09
CA LEU A 229 24.04 -4.75 -19.69
C LEU A 229 23.17 -5.86 -20.29
N LYS A 230 23.35 -6.11 -21.59
CA LYS A 230 22.56 -7.10 -22.33
C LYS A 230 22.67 -8.52 -21.74
N ASN A 231 23.79 -8.84 -21.09
CA ASN A 231 24.08 -10.18 -20.57
C ASN A 231 23.85 -10.34 -19.08
N VAL A 232 23.49 -9.28 -18.36
CA VAL A 232 23.23 -9.35 -16.89
C VAL A 232 22.02 -10.24 -16.63
N LYS A 233 22.15 -11.13 -15.66
CA LYS A 233 21.04 -11.98 -15.20
C LYS A 233 20.25 -11.25 -14.13
N LEU A 234 19.05 -10.80 -14.50
CA LEU A 234 18.20 -9.95 -13.69
C LEU A 234 16.94 -10.66 -13.22
N ALA A 235 16.52 -10.35 -11.99
CA ALA A 235 15.18 -10.62 -11.53
C ALA A 235 14.48 -9.28 -11.24
N PHE A 236 13.36 -9.02 -11.93
CA PHE A 236 12.50 -7.88 -11.68
C PHE A 236 11.44 -8.22 -10.65
N ILE A 237 11.30 -7.38 -9.65
CA ILE A 237 10.21 -7.38 -8.69
C ILE A 237 9.33 -6.17 -8.96
N VAL A 238 8.05 -6.39 -9.19
CA VAL A 238 7.11 -5.34 -9.61
C VAL A 238 5.96 -5.27 -8.62
N ASP A 239 5.90 -4.19 -7.84
CA ASP A 239 4.73 -3.93 -6.98
C ASP A 239 3.59 -3.35 -7.81
N GLU A 240 2.34 -3.63 -7.40
CA GLU A 240 1.11 -3.30 -8.13
C GLU A 240 1.20 -3.66 -9.63
N CYS A 241 1.71 -4.86 -9.91
CA CYS A 241 2.11 -5.32 -11.24
C CYS A 241 0.99 -5.28 -12.30
N HIS A 242 -0.28 -5.25 -11.87
CA HIS A 242 -1.44 -5.11 -12.76
C HIS A 242 -1.45 -3.78 -13.53
N ARG A 243 -0.72 -2.75 -13.06
CA ARG A 243 -0.65 -1.42 -13.67
C ARG A 243 0.77 -0.87 -13.85
N ALA A 244 1.72 -1.26 -12.99
CA ALA A 244 3.05 -0.66 -12.94
C ALA A 244 3.84 -0.81 -14.25
N VAL A 245 3.67 -1.92 -14.95
CA VAL A 245 4.35 -2.21 -16.23
C VAL A 245 3.31 -2.69 -17.24
N SER A 246 3.18 -1.98 -18.36
CA SER A 246 2.30 -2.45 -19.45
C SER A 246 2.92 -3.64 -20.20
N PRO A 247 2.11 -4.46 -20.90
CA PRO A 247 2.62 -5.56 -21.71
C PRO A 247 3.64 -5.11 -22.78
N ASP A 248 3.40 -3.97 -23.45
CA ASP A 248 4.33 -3.41 -24.45
C ASP A 248 5.70 -3.12 -23.82
N GLN A 249 5.70 -2.51 -22.63
CA GLN A 249 6.92 -2.15 -21.91
C GLN A 249 7.70 -3.37 -21.41
N LYS A 250 6.99 -4.39 -20.93
CA LYS A 250 7.63 -5.64 -20.55
C LYS A 250 8.30 -6.29 -21.75
N ASN A 251 7.61 -6.35 -22.89
CA ASN A 251 8.15 -6.90 -24.11
C ASN A 251 9.40 -6.12 -24.60
N GLU A 252 9.41 -4.79 -24.47
CA GLU A 252 10.58 -3.95 -24.78
C GLU A 252 11.77 -4.29 -23.87
N ILE A 253 11.54 -4.43 -22.56
CA ILE A 253 12.58 -4.81 -21.61
C ILE A 253 13.08 -6.22 -21.91
N ASP A 254 12.21 -7.19 -22.13
CA ASP A 254 12.58 -8.56 -22.44
C ASP A 254 13.39 -8.67 -23.73
N ALA A 255 13.06 -7.88 -24.75
CA ALA A 255 13.78 -7.83 -26.01
C ALA A 255 15.19 -7.20 -25.87
N PHE A 256 15.39 -6.32 -24.90
CA PHE A 256 16.69 -5.68 -24.65
C PHE A 256 17.71 -6.65 -24.08
N PHE A 257 17.33 -7.52 -23.16
CA PHE A 257 18.25 -8.44 -22.47
C PHE A 257 18.41 -9.75 -23.27
N ALA A 258 19.68 -10.16 -23.50
CA ALA A 258 19.96 -11.42 -24.19
C ALA A 258 19.58 -12.65 -23.37
N ARG A 259 19.63 -12.51 -22.05
CA ARG A 259 19.11 -13.48 -21.09
C ARG A 259 17.79 -12.94 -20.58
N HIS A 260 16.68 -13.57 -20.95
CA HIS A 260 15.35 -13.14 -20.54
C HIS A 260 15.28 -12.95 -19.03
N PRO A 261 14.96 -11.74 -18.52
CA PRO A 261 14.85 -11.49 -17.09
C PRO A 261 13.75 -12.34 -16.45
N LEU A 262 13.94 -12.67 -15.18
CA LEU A 262 12.85 -13.21 -14.37
C LEU A 262 11.93 -12.07 -13.90
N TRP A 263 10.64 -12.31 -13.85
CA TRP A 263 9.65 -11.33 -13.43
C TRP A 263 8.78 -11.88 -12.31
N TYR A 264 8.75 -11.18 -11.19
CA TYR A 264 7.91 -11.51 -10.04
C TYR A 264 6.99 -10.35 -9.72
N GLY A 265 5.71 -10.48 -10.13
CA GLY A 265 4.70 -9.46 -9.93
C GLY A 265 4.01 -9.63 -8.57
N PHE A 266 3.78 -8.52 -7.85
CA PHE A 266 2.96 -8.48 -6.64
C PHE A 266 1.71 -7.66 -6.91
N THR A 267 0.54 -8.17 -6.55
CA THR A 267 -0.72 -7.44 -6.73
C THR A 267 -1.81 -7.94 -5.78
N GLY A 268 -2.67 -7.02 -5.33
CA GLY A 268 -3.91 -7.36 -4.61
C GLY A 268 -5.10 -7.59 -5.53
N THR A 269 -5.00 -7.13 -6.79
CA THR A 269 -6.09 -7.15 -7.78
C THR A 269 -5.57 -7.64 -9.12
N PRO A 270 -5.29 -8.96 -9.27
CA PRO A 270 -4.87 -9.53 -10.54
C PRO A 270 -5.93 -9.29 -11.63
N ILE A 271 -5.47 -9.20 -12.87
CA ILE A 271 -6.33 -9.14 -14.04
C ILE A 271 -6.55 -10.59 -14.52
N PHE A 272 -7.79 -11.03 -14.46
CA PHE A 272 -8.24 -12.35 -14.88
C PHE A 272 -8.90 -12.31 -16.28
N ALA A 273 -9.41 -13.44 -16.75
CA ALA A 273 -10.10 -13.53 -18.04
C ALA A 273 -11.40 -12.69 -18.04
N GLU A 274 -12.11 -12.64 -16.91
CA GLU A 274 -13.39 -11.94 -16.74
C GLU A 274 -13.24 -10.42 -16.81
N ASN A 275 -12.09 -9.89 -16.43
CA ASN A 275 -11.77 -8.46 -16.46
C ASN A 275 -10.51 -8.17 -17.30
N ALA A 276 -10.28 -8.98 -18.32
CA ALA A 276 -9.11 -8.89 -19.17
C ALA A 276 -9.01 -7.53 -19.87
N ARG A 277 -7.76 -7.07 -20.07
CA ARG A 277 -7.49 -5.86 -20.85
C ARG A 277 -8.04 -5.99 -22.27
N GLU A 278 -8.32 -4.87 -22.90
CA GLU A 278 -8.67 -4.84 -24.31
C GLU A 278 -7.56 -5.48 -25.16
N ALA A 279 -7.98 -6.15 -26.24
CA ALA A 279 -7.04 -6.80 -27.13
C ALA A 279 -6.23 -5.74 -27.92
N LYS A 280 -4.90 -5.80 -27.80
CA LYS A 280 -3.97 -4.93 -28.52
C LYS A 280 -2.85 -5.80 -29.11
N GLY A 281 -3.04 -6.22 -30.36
CA GLY A 281 -2.09 -7.10 -31.04
C GLY A 281 -1.88 -8.42 -30.26
N ARG A 282 -0.61 -8.77 -30.01
CA ARG A 282 -0.22 -9.99 -29.27
C ARG A 282 0.02 -9.74 -27.77
N ASN A 283 -0.36 -8.59 -27.26
CA ASN A 283 -0.09 -8.23 -25.86
C ASN A 283 -0.86 -9.11 -24.87
N ALA A 284 -0.25 -9.35 -23.73
CA ALA A 284 -0.86 -10.04 -22.61
C ALA A 284 -2.09 -9.27 -22.10
N ARG A 285 -3.20 -9.96 -21.92
CA ARG A 285 -4.47 -9.40 -21.48
C ARG A 285 -4.73 -9.64 -19.99
N THR A 286 -4.11 -10.67 -19.43
CA THR A 286 -4.25 -11.05 -18.01
C THR A 286 -2.92 -10.96 -17.29
N THR A 287 -2.95 -10.97 -15.95
CA THR A 287 -1.72 -10.96 -15.14
C THR A 287 -0.92 -12.25 -15.38
N GLU A 288 -1.58 -13.37 -15.52
CA GLU A 288 -0.93 -14.66 -15.78
C GLU A 288 -0.25 -14.71 -17.15
N GLN A 289 -0.89 -14.18 -18.18
CA GLN A 289 -0.27 -14.07 -19.51
C GLN A 289 0.97 -13.15 -19.50
N GLN A 290 0.98 -12.13 -18.63
CA GLN A 290 2.07 -11.16 -18.58
C GLN A 290 3.25 -11.64 -17.73
N TYR A 291 2.99 -12.28 -16.59
CA TYR A 291 4.03 -12.61 -15.60
C TYR A 291 4.25 -14.11 -15.42
N GLY A 292 3.37 -14.96 -15.90
CA GLY A 292 3.37 -16.39 -15.63
C GLY A 292 2.36 -16.76 -14.54
N LYS A 293 2.40 -18.02 -14.08
CA LYS A 293 1.44 -18.56 -13.11
C LYS A 293 1.44 -17.82 -11.76
N CYS A 294 0.32 -17.92 -11.06
CA CYS A 294 0.24 -17.49 -9.67
C CYS A 294 1.07 -18.43 -8.78
N LEU A 295 2.13 -17.91 -8.16
CA LEU A 295 3.06 -18.68 -7.33
C LEU A 295 2.53 -18.86 -5.91
N HIS A 296 1.87 -17.84 -5.38
CA HIS A 296 1.24 -17.87 -4.07
C HIS A 296 0.02 -16.96 -4.01
N LYS A 297 -0.99 -17.39 -3.26
CA LYS A 297 -2.27 -16.69 -3.15
C LYS A 297 -2.63 -16.45 -1.68
N TYR A 298 -2.89 -15.19 -1.31
CA TYR A 298 -3.41 -14.79 -0.01
C TYR A 298 -4.48 -13.73 -0.20
N THR A 299 -5.74 -14.17 -0.17
CA THR A 299 -6.89 -13.34 -0.49
C THR A 299 -7.34 -12.48 0.69
N ILE A 300 -8.25 -11.54 0.42
CA ILE A 300 -8.89 -10.74 1.48
C ILE A 300 -9.63 -11.64 2.49
N LYS A 301 -10.20 -12.77 2.05
CA LYS A 301 -10.86 -13.75 2.91
C LYS A 301 -9.88 -14.38 3.90
N ASP A 302 -8.69 -14.78 3.42
CA ASP A 302 -7.62 -15.32 4.25
C ASP A 302 -7.14 -14.27 5.25
N ALA A 303 -6.92 -13.05 4.78
CA ALA A 303 -6.42 -11.95 5.60
C ALA A 303 -7.38 -11.53 6.73
N ILE A 304 -8.69 -11.56 6.47
CA ILE A 304 -9.71 -11.31 7.51
C ILE A 304 -9.74 -12.47 8.52
N ARG A 305 -9.73 -13.73 8.05
CA ARG A 305 -9.68 -14.91 8.91
C ARG A 305 -8.48 -14.87 9.86
N ASP A 306 -7.31 -14.53 9.33
CA ASP A 306 -6.05 -14.48 10.07
C ASP A 306 -5.88 -13.18 10.87
N LYS A 307 -6.90 -12.31 10.85
CA LYS A 307 -6.86 -10.98 11.50
C LYS A 307 -5.66 -10.13 11.07
N ALA A 308 -5.20 -10.33 9.85
CA ALA A 308 -4.13 -9.52 9.27
C ALA A 308 -4.65 -8.16 8.78
N VAL A 309 -5.92 -8.11 8.41
CA VAL A 309 -6.66 -6.90 8.07
C VAL A 309 -8.05 -6.95 8.70
N LEU A 310 -8.70 -5.79 8.81
CA LEU A 310 -10.10 -5.70 9.23
C LEU A 310 -11.03 -6.05 8.05
N GLY A 311 -12.21 -6.57 8.37
CA GLY A 311 -13.31 -6.59 7.42
C GLY A 311 -13.84 -5.17 7.16
N PHE A 312 -14.66 -5.00 6.14
CA PHE A 312 -15.34 -3.75 5.86
C PHE A 312 -16.85 -3.96 5.85
N GLN A 313 -17.56 -2.90 6.23
CA GLN A 313 -19.01 -2.84 6.20
C GLN A 313 -19.44 -1.85 5.14
N VAL A 314 -20.24 -2.31 4.18
CA VAL A 314 -20.77 -1.46 3.10
C VAL A 314 -22.18 -1.02 3.46
N GLU A 315 -22.41 0.28 3.44
CA GLU A 315 -23.74 0.87 3.57
C GLU A 315 -24.07 1.61 2.27
N GLU A 316 -25.14 1.20 1.62
CA GLU A 316 -25.67 1.89 0.45
C GLU A 316 -26.81 2.80 0.86
N THR A 317 -26.82 4.00 0.29
CA THR A 317 -27.89 4.97 0.50
C THR A 317 -28.44 5.43 -0.83
N LYS A 318 -29.72 5.19 -1.05
CA LYS A 318 -30.45 5.76 -2.19
C LYS A 318 -30.95 7.16 -1.80
N ASN A 319 -30.47 8.17 -2.48
CA ASN A 319 -30.92 9.57 -2.32
C ASN A 319 -31.80 10.02 -3.52
N TYR A 320 -32.31 9.06 -4.30
CA TYR A 320 -33.15 9.34 -5.46
C TYR A 320 -34.63 9.39 -5.05
N SER A 321 -35.40 10.25 -5.71
CA SER A 321 -36.86 10.17 -5.68
C SER A 321 -37.31 8.84 -6.29
N GLU A 322 -38.34 8.21 -5.73
CA GLU A 322 -38.88 6.92 -6.21
C GLU A 322 -39.36 6.95 -7.69
N ASP A 323 -39.49 8.14 -8.26
CA ASP A 323 -39.94 8.38 -9.63
C ASP A 323 -38.86 8.35 -10.71
N THR A 324 -37.58 8.17 -10.34
CA THR A 324 -36.48 8.10 -11.34
C THR A 324 -36.38 6.68 -11.88
N ASP A 325 -36.70 6.50 -13.15
CA ASP A 325 -36.57 5.20 -13.85
C ASP A 325 -35.11 4.71 -13.76
N GLU A 326 -34.95 3.52 -13.15
CA GLU A 326 -33.63 2.91 -12.95
C GLU A 326 -32.88 2.64 -14.26
N SER A 327 -33.55 2.69 -15.40
CA SER A 327 -32.99 2.48 -16.73
C SER A 327 -32.41 3.76 -17.37
N ASP A 328 -32.77 4.97 -16.92
CA ASP A 328 -32.31 6.23 -17.52
C ASP A 328 -31.00 6.74 -16.89
N THR A 329 -29.89 6.32 -17.49
CA THR A 329 -28.54 6.73 -17.07
C THR A 329 -28.30 8.24 -17.18
N ALA A 330 -28.96 8.94 -18.11
CA ALA A 330 -28.78 10.38 -18.32
C ALA A 330 -29.52 11.18 -17.22
N ALA A 331 -30.75 10.79 -16.86
CA ALA A 331 -31.48 11.38 -15.75
C ALA A 331 -30.77 11.19 -14.42
N ARG A 332 -30.25 10.00 -14.15
CA ARG A 332 -29.42 9.71 -12.98
C ARG A 332 -28.17 10.58 -12.90
N ASN A 333 -27.42 10.71 -14.00
CA ASN A 333 -26.23 11.55 -14.02
C ASN A 333 -26.56 13.02 -13.76
N LYS A 334 -27.69 13.52 -14.25
CA LYS A 334 -28.15 14.89 -14.01
C LYS A 334 -28.53 15.12 -12.55
N GLU A 335 -29.23 14.18 -11.94
CA GLU A 335 -29.60 14.24 -10.51
C GLU A 335 -28.38 14.16 -9.61
N TYR A 336 -27.47 13.27 -9.92
CA TYR A 336 -26.20 13.07 -9.23
C TYR A 336 -25.31 14.34 -9.20
N LEU A 337 -25.37 15.14 -10.25
CA LEU A 337 -24.64 16.41 -10.36
C LEU A 337 -25.42 17.60 -9.79
N SER A 338 -26.63 17.39 -9.28
CA SER A 338 -27.46 18.45 -8.73
C SER A 338 -26.95 18.96 -7.38
N THR A 339 -27.12 20.24 -7.12
CA THR A 339 -26.73 20.85 -5.83
C THR A 339 -27.55 20.28 -4.67
N SER A 340 -28.83 19.94 -4.91
CA SER A 340 -29.70 19.33 -3.90
C SER A 340 -29.18 17.97 -3.43
N HIS A 341 -28.78 17.11 -4.37
CA HIS A 341 -28.15 15.85 -4.06
C HIS A 341 -26.87 16.05 -3.22
N MET A 342 -25.96 16.92 -3.69
CA MET A 342 -24.70 17.19 -2.98
C MET A 342 -24.93 17.70 -1.56
N ARG A 343 -25.92 18.57 -1.36
CA ARG A 343 -26.28 19.08 -0.02
C ARG A 343 -26.81 17.97 0.89
N ALA A 344 -27.66 17.08 0.35
CA ALA A 344 -28.15 15.92 1.11
C ALA A 344 -27.01 14.97 1.52
N VAL A 345 -26.05 14.71 0.63
CA VAL A 345 -24.86 13.91 0.90
C VAL A 345 -24.01 14.55 2.00
N VAL A 346 -23.69 15.85 1.91
CA VAL A 346 -22.90 16.56 2.94
C VAL A 346 -23.58 16.51 4.30
N LYS A 347 -24.90 16.78 4.35
CA LYS A 347 -25.69 16.68 5.58
C LYS A 347 -25.58 15.29 6.21
N ARG A 348 -25.64 14.24 5.39
CA ARG A 348 -25.50 12.86 5.85
C ARG A 348 -24.10 12.55 6.33
N VAL A 349 -23.07 12.90 5.57
CA VAL A 349 -21.65 12.69 5.95
C VAL A 349 -21.37 13.33 7.31
N LEU A 350 -21.80 14.57 7.54
CA LEU A 350 -21.61 15.26 8.82
C LEU A 350 -22.36 14.56 9.97
N SER A 351 -23.58 14.06 9.71
CA SER A 351 -24.36 13.33 10.72
C SER A 351 -23.76 11.96 11.06
N ASP A 352 -23.38 11.20 10.05
CA ASP A 352 -22.86 9.83 10.21
C ASP A 352 -21.45 9.79 10.80
N SER A 353 -20.67 10.88 10.64
CA SER A 353 -19.33 11.02 11.19
C SER A 353 -19.28 10.80 12.70
N TYR A 354 -20.35 11.08 13.43
CA TYR A 354 -20.44 10.78 14.86
C TYR A 354 -20.13 9.31 15.18
N ARG A 355 -20.66 8.40 14.38
CA ARG A 355 -20.44 6.95 14.55
C ARG A 355 -19.24 6.48 13.74
N LYS A 356 -19.19 6.83 12.46
CA LYS A 356 -18.20 6.30 11.51
C LYS A 356 -16.77 6.74 11.81
N LEU A 357 -16.60 7.95 12.34
CA LEU A 357 -15.27 8.44 12.77
C LEU A 357 -15.00 8.26 14.27
N GLY A 358 -15.81 7.48 14.97
CA GLY A 358 -15.60 7.11 16.36
C GLY A 358 -15.69 8.29 17.35
N ILE A 359 -16.31 9.40 16.97
CA ILE A 359 -16.44 10.62 17.81
C ILE A 359 -17.25 10.34 19.08
N TYR A 360 -18.19 9.39 19.04
CA TYR A 360 -19.00 8.98 20.19
C TYR A 360 -18.18 8.38 21.33
N ASN A 361 -17.00 7.89 21.07
CA ASN A 361 -16.17 7.21 22.06
C ASN A 361 -15.47 8.22 22.97
N LYS A 362 -15.96 8.38 24.20
CA LYS A 362 -15.42 9.30 25.20
C LYS A 362 -13.99 8.99 25.63
N GLU A 363 -13.55 7.74 25.52
CA GLU A 363 -12.17 7.34 25.82
C GLU A 363 -11.15 7.95 24.86
N ARG A 364 -11.59 8.34 23.66
CA ARG A 364 -10.75 8.99 22.66
C ARG A 364 -10.40 10.44 22.96
N ARG A 365 -10.99 11.05 23.99
CA ARG A 365 -10.68 12.42 24.45
C ARG A 365 -10.67 13.46 23.32
N GLY A 366 -11.67 13.42 22.43
CA GLY A 366 -11.78 14.36 21.32
C GLY A 366 -10.99 13.99 20.05
N TYR A 367 -10.39 12.80 19.96
CA TYR A 367 -9.81 12.30 18.71
C TYR A 367 -10.86 11.62 17.84
N SER A 368 -10.75 11.79 16.51
CA SER A 368 -11.54 11.06 15.51
C SER A 368 -10.69 10.04 14.76
N TYR A 369 -11.32 9.09 14.11
CA TYR A 369 -10.75 8.49 12.90
C TYR A 369 -10.84 9.49 11.77
N ASP A 370 -10.29 9.15 10.61
CA ASP A 370 -10.39 9.97 9.41
C ASP A 370 -11.16 9.27 8.29
N ALA A 371 -11.56 10.06 7.31
CA ALA A 371 -12.30 9.61 6.14
C ALA A 371 -11.72 10.16 4.84
N ILE A 372 -11.87 9.36 3.78
CA ILE A 372 -11.74 9.83 2.40
C ILE A 372 -13.16 10.00 1.83
N PHE A 373 -13.39 11.13 1.19
CA PHE A 373 -14.59 11.40 0.41
C PHE A 373 -14.21 11.47 -1.07
N THR A 374 -14.71 10.55 -1.89
CA THR A 374 -14.34 10.49 -3.32
C THR A 374 -15.49 10.85 -4.24
N THR A 375 -15.17 11.63 -5.28
CA THR A 375 -16.07 12.10 -6.32
C THR A 375 -15.55 11.74 -7.71
N SER A 376 -16.35 11.99 -8.75
CA SER A 376 -16.00 11.63 -10.13
C SER A 376 -15.14 12.65 -10.87
N SER A 377 -15.06 13.89 -10.39
CA SER A 377 -14.33 14.96 -11.09
C SER A 377 -13.86 16.06 -10.14
N ILE A 378 -12.85 16.81 -10.55
CA ILE A 378 -12.32 17.97 -9.82
C ILE A 378 -13.42 18.98 -9.57
N LYS A 379 -14.21 19.30 -10.59
CA LYS A 379 -15.34 20.25 -10.49
C LYS A 379 -16.38 19.82 -9.44
N GLN A 380 -16.69 18.55 -9.35
CA GLN A 380 -17.57 18.00 -8.32
C GLN A 380 -16.93 18.07 -6.93
N ALA A 381 -15.67 17.72 -6.82
CA ALA A 381 -14.92 17.79 -5.57
C ALA A 381 -14.87 19.21 -5.01
N GLN A 382 -14.66 20.22 -5.85
CA GLN A 382 -14.67 21.64 -5.49
C GLN A 382 -16.05 22.10 -5.03
N LYS A 383 -17.13 21.67 -5.71
CA LYS A 383 -18.50 21.98 -5.26
C LYS A 383 -18.79 21.38 -3.88
N TYR A 384 -18.38 20.13 -3.63
CA TYR A 384 -18.49 19.51 -2.32
C TYR A 384 -17.70 20.27 -1.27
N TYR A 385 -16.46 20.65 -1.58
CA TYR A 385 -15.64 21.42 -0.65
C TYR A 385 -16.31 22.73 -0.24
N ARG A 386 -16.92 23.47 -1.18
CA ARG A 386 -17.67 24.69 -0.86
C ARG A 386 -18.84 24.42 0.08
N ILE A 387 -19.67 23.40 -0.21
CA ILE A 387 -20.83 23.07 0.63
C ILE A 387 -20.38 22.68 2.04
N PHE A 388 -19.31 21.90 2.17
CA PHE A 388 -18.73 21.57 3.48
C PHE A 388 -18.24 22.81 4.21
N ARG A 389 -17.52 23.69 3.53
CA ARG A 389 -16.97 24.92 4.11
C ARG A 389 -18.11 25.85 4.60
N ASP A 390 -19.14 26.06 3.80
CA ASP A 390 -20.27 26.90 4.15
C ASP A 390 -21.00 26.33 5.39
N ALA A 391 -21.18 25.01 5.46
CA ALA A 391 -21.74 24.34 6.64
C ALA A 391 -20.85 24.46 7.90
N ILE A 392 -19.53 24.42 7.74
CA ILE A 392 -18.55 24.54 8.85
C ILE A 392 -18.53 25.96 9.38
N ASN A 393 -18.54 26.96 8.50
CA ASN A 393 -18.52 28.38 8.86
C ASN A 393 -19.86 28.85 9.45
N GLY A 394 -20.94 28.07 9.24
CA GLY A 394 -22.29 28.47 9.65
C GLY A 394 -23.02 29.36 8.63
N ASP A 395 -22.49 29.47 7.43
CA ASP A 395 -23.06 30.24 6.31
C ASP A 395 -24.24 29.49 5.64
N ASP A 396 -24.47 28.23 6.03
CA ASP A 396 -25.58 27.40 5.52
C ASP A 396 -26.66 27.22 6.59
N ASP A 397 -27.89 27.64 6.28
CA ASP A 397 -29.02 27.57 7.22
C ASP A 397 -29.57 26.15 7.42
N GLU A 398 -29.42 25.27 6.43
CA GLU A 398 -30.01 23.93 6.43
C GLU A 398 -29.05 22.84 6.86
N ILE A 399 -27.75 23.01 6.56
CA ILE A 399 -26.70 22.01 6.86
C ILE A 399 -25.89 22.50 8.05
N LYS A 400 -26.12 21.88 9.21
CA LYS A 400 -25.41 22.22 10.44
C LYS A 400 -24.68 21.00 11.00
N ILE A 401 -23.53 21.24 11.60
CA ILE A 401 -22.80 20.21 12.33
C ILE A 401 -23.66 19.82 13.55
N PRO A 402 -23.97 18.51 13.73
CA PRO A 402 -24.80 18.07 14.85
C PRO A 402 -24.25 18.51 16.20
N GLU A 403 -25.10 19.03 17.09
CA GLU A 403 -24.72 19.51 18.42
C GLU A 403 -24.03 18.45 19.28
N ARG A 404 -24.38 17.17 19.10
CA ARG A 404 -23.71 16.05 19.76
C ARG A 404 -22.23 15.93 19.37
N ILE A 405 -21.86 16.33 18.14
CA ILE A 405 -20.48 16.36 17.66
C ILE A 405 -19.79 17.59 18.22
N LYS A 406 -20.37 18.78 18.11
CA LYS A 406 -19.79 20.04 18.59
C LYS A 406 -19.44 19.98 20.08
N ARG A 407 -20.26 19.30 20.90
CA ARG A 407 -19.98 19.14 22.34
C ARG A 407 -18.74 18.32 22.64
N ILE A 408 -18.43 17.32 21.80
CA ILE A 408 -17.29 16.41 22.01
C ILE A 408 -16.05 16.94 21.30
N MET A 409 -16.25 17.51 20.10
CA MET A 409 -15.19 17.93 19.20
C MET A 409 -15.57 19.27 18.52
N PRO A 410 -15.37 20.40 19.20
CA PRO A 410 -15.80 21.70 18.72
C PRO A 410 -15.16 22.13 17.40
N ASP A 411 -13.97 21.62 17.09
CA ASP A 411 -13.18 21.90 15.88
C ASP A 411 -13.45 20.92 14.72
N PHE A 412 -14.46 20.07 14.83
CA PHE A 412 -14.85 19.12 13.78
C PHE A 412 -15.82 19.76 12.78
N PRO A 413 -15.70 19.48 11.47
CA PRO A 413 -14.61 18.71 10.84
C PRO A 413 -13.50 19.61 10.30
N LYS A 414 -12.27 19.13 10.36
CA LYS A 414 -11.15 19.67 9.60
C LYS A 414 -11.10 18.98 8.26
N ILE A 415 -11.39 19.74 7.20
CA ILE A 415 -11.47 19.18 5.84
C ILE A 415 -10.43 19.82 4.92
N THR A 416 -10.05 19.10 3.89
CA THR A 416 -9.30 19.65 2.78
C THR A 416 -9.61 18.90 1.48
N ILE A 417 -9.13 19.42 0.36
CA ILE A 417 -9.29 18.82 -0.96
C ILE A 417 -7.91 18.58 -1.57
N THR A 418 -7.72 17.47 -2.24
CA THR A 418 -6.48 17.17 -2.97
C THR A 418 -6.76 16.42 -4.26
N TYR A 419 -6.12 16.87 -5.34
CA TYR A 419 -6.20 16.25 -6.67
C TYR A 419 -4.92 16.52 -7.46
N SER A 420 -4.70 15.74 -8.53
CA SER A 420 -3.55 15.91 -9.43
C SER A 420 -3.93 16.85 -10.56
N ILE A 421 -3.22 17.97 -10.71
CA ILE A 421 -3.50 18.99 -11.73
C ILE A 421 -3.29 18.46 -13.17
N GLY A 422 -2.56 17.36 -13.34
CA GLY A 422 -2.24 16.78 -14.65
C GLY A 422 -3.25 15.79 -15.22
N GLU A 423 -4.27 15.39 -14.47
CA GLU A 423 -5.15 14.27 -14.87
C GLU A 423 -6.35 14.67 -15.74
N ASN A 424 -6.72 15.93 -15.82
CA ASN A 424 -7.89 16.38 -16.61
C ASN A 424 -7.66 17.63 -17.48
N GLY A 425 -6.45 17.90 -17.95
CA GLY A 425 -6.20 18.81 -19.09
C GLY A 425 -6.67 20.27 -18.99
N ASP A 426 -7.38 20.65 -17.96
CA ASP A 426 -8.03 21.94 -17.84
C ASP A 426 -7.27 22.88 -16.90
N GLY A 427 -6.35 23.65 -17.50
CA GLY A 427 -5.81 24.87 -16.90
C GLY A 427 -6.87 25.98 -16.80
N ASP A 428 -8.10 25.66 -16.43
CA ASP A 428 -9.18 26.63 -16.25
C ASP A 428 -8.85 27.52 -15.03
N GLU A 429 -8.80 28.83 -15.25
CA GLU A 429 -8.53 29.82 -14.19
C GLU A 429 -9.47 29.66 -12.98
N ALA A 430 -10.69 29.21 -13.21
CA ALA A 430 -11.67 28.94 -12.16
C ALA A 430 -11.20 27.81 -11.24
N ASN A 431 -10.69 26.71 -11.78
CA ASN A 431 -10.18 25.59 -11.01
C ASN A 431 -8.93 25.96 -10.18
N GLN A 432 -8.08 26.83 -10.74
CA GLN A 432 -6.90 27.34 -10.01
C GLN A 432 -7.30 28.26 -8.86
N ASN A 433 -8.28 29.12 -9.04
CA ASN A 433 -8.74 30.04 -7.99
C ASN A 433 -9.37 29.27 -6.82
N GLU A 434 -10.16 28.24 -7.08
CA GLU A 434 -10.73 27.39 -6.03
C GLU A 434 -9.67 26.59 -5.29
N MET A 435 -8.64 26.13 -5.98
CA MET A 435 -7.51 25.47 -5.31
C MET A 435 -6.72 26.43 -4.43
N ARG A 436 -6.49 27.67 -4.87
CA ARG A 436 -5.84 28.72 -4.03
C ARG A 436 -6.64 28.94 -2.76
N GLN A 437 -7.96 29.09 -2.85
CA GLN A 437 -8.80 29.26 -1.67
C GLN A 437 -8.73 28.08 -0.71
N SER A 438 -8.71 26.84 -1.25
CA SER A 438 -8.56 25.64 -0.42
C SER A 438 -7.20 25.57 0.25
N LEU A 439 -6.13 26.06 -0.40
CA LEU A 439 -4.80 26.17 0.18
C LEU A 439 -4.74 27.24 1.30
N ASP A 440 -5.41 28.38 1.08
CA ASP A 440 -5.50 29.45 2.09
C ASP A 440 -6.22 28.96 3.34
N ASP A 441 -7.34 28.25 3.17
CA ASP A 441 -8.10 27.63 4.26
C ASP A 441 -7.24 26.60 5.02
N TYR A 442 -6.49 25.77 4.29
CA TYR A 442 -5.58 24.80 4.89
C TYR A 442 -4.41 25.46 5.63
N ASN A 443 -3.79 26.46 5.03
CA ASN A 443 -2.71 27.22 5.63
C ASN A 443 -3.16 27.88 6.95
N LYS A 444 -4.34 28.47 6.94
CA LYS A 444 -4.96 29.07 8.13
C LYS A 444 -5.28 28.02 9.21
N MET A 445 -5.77 26.85 8.81
CA MET A 445 -6.13 25.77 9.72
C MET A 445 -4.92 25.19 10.46
N PHE A 446 -3.76 25.07 9.79
CA PHE A 446 -2.59 24.37 10.30
C PHE A 446 -1.35 25.24 10.51
N GLY A 447 -1.43 26.55 10.23
CA GLY A 447 -0.29 27.46 10.35
C GLY A 447 0.82 27.18 9.33
N THR A 448 0.44 26.75 8.12
CA THR A 448 1.35 26.50 7.00
C THR A 448 1.31 27.64 5.98
N SER A 449 2.14 27.58 4.93
CA SER A 449 2.24 28.64 3.91
C SER A 449 2.35 28.10 2.48
N TYR A 450 1.69 26.99 2.17
CA TYR A 450 1.75 26.38 0.85
C TYR A 450 1.12 27.27 -0.22
N SER A 451 1.78 27.32 -1.38
CA SER A 451 1.33 28.01 -2.59
C SER A 451 1.02 27.02 -3.72
N MET A 452 0.46 27.52 -4.82
CA MET A 452 0.19 26.70 -6.02
C MET A 452 1.45 26.05 -6.62
N SER A 453 2.62 26.65 -6.44
CA SER A 453 3.89 26.05 -6.89
C SER A 453 4.39 24.92 -5.99
N GLU A 454 3.82 24.77 -4.78
CA GLU A 454 4.24 23.81 -3.76
C GLU A 454 3.19 22.69 -3.52
N LEU A 455 2.33 22.43 -4.51
CA LEU A 455 1.28 21.42 -4.40
C LEU A 455 1.80 20.01 -4.07
N ALA A 456 2.99 19.67 -4.50
CA ALA A 456 3.61 18.39 -4.14
C ALA A 456 3.91 18.30 -2.62
N ALA A 457 4.46 19.36 -2.04
CA ALA A 457 4.72 19.45 -0.60
C ALA A 457 3.41 19.50 0.21
N TYR A 458 2.42 20.26 -0.24
CA TYR A 458 1.08 20.27 0.32
C TYR A 458 0.47 18.86 0.34
N ASN A 459 0.50 18.17 -0.78
CA ASN A 459 -0.02 16.81 -0.91
C ASN A 459 0.67 15.83 0.04
N THR A 460 1.99 15.94 0.21
CA THR A 460 2.75 15.15 1.18
C THR A 460 2.31 15.45 2.61
N ASN A 461 2.13 16.73 2.95
CA ASN A 461 1.68 17.14 4.28
C ASN A 461 0.24 16.64 4.59
N VAL A 462 -0.67 16.69 3.62
CA VAL A 462 -2.02 16.09 3.74
C VAL A 462 -1.93 14.60 4.03
N ASN A 463 -1.08 13.87 3.31
CA ASN A 463 -0.88 12.43 3.52
C ASN A 463 -0.34 12.14 4.93
N ASP A 464 0.65 12.88 5.39
CA ASP A 464 1.26 12.72 6.70
C ASP A 464 0.25 12.97 7.84
N ARG A 465 -0.60 14.02 7.70
CA ARG A 465 -1.66 14.33 8.67
C ARG A 465 -2.75 13.27 8.75
N LEU A 466 -3.12 12.69 7.61
CA LEU A 466 -4.06 11.56 7.59
C LEU A 466 -3.44 10.30 8.16
N ALA A 467 -2.20 9.98 7.79
CA ALA A 467 -1.53 8.76 8.25
C ALA A 467 -1.17 8.79 9.74
N ARG A 468 -0.95 9.99 10.32
CA ARG A 468 -0.59 10.23 11.75
C ARG A 468 0.58 9.37 12.25
N LYS A 469 1.48 8.97 11.34
CA LYS A 469 2.64 8.13 11.67
C LYS A 469 3.70 8.91 12.46
N LYS A 470 3.87 10.19 12.13
CA LYS A 470 4.80 11.10 12.81
C LYS A 470 4.18 11.68 14.08
N LYS A 471 4.97 11.84 15.15
CA LYS A 471 4.52 12.36 16.44
C LYS A 471 3.87 13.75 16.35
N GLU A 472 4.39 14.60 15.47
CA GLU A 472 3.90 15.97 15.24
C GLU A 472 2.45 16.03 14.73
N PHE A 473 1.97 14.98 14.01
CA PHE A 473 0.62 14.91 13.47
C PHE A 473 -0.38 14.13 14.35
N GLN A 474 0.06 13.66 15.52
CA GLN A 474 -0.81 12.96 16.46
C GLN A 474 -1.72 13.88 17.29
N PRO A 475 -1.32 15.09 17.72
CA PRO A 475 -2.21 16.00 18.45
C PRO A 475 -3.44 16.39 17.63
N ARG A 476 -4.60 16.53 18.28
CA ARG A 476 -5.87 16.90 17.62
C ARG A 476 -5.75 18.15 16.75
N SER A 477 -5.00 19.16 17.20
CA SER A 477 -4.79 20.39 16.43
C SER A 477 -4.20 20.16 15.04
N GLN A 478 -3.47 19.06 14.86
CA GLN A 478 -2.74 18.73 13.63
C GLN A 478 -3.42 17.63 12.79
N GLN A 479 -4.58 17.11 13.22
CA GLN A 479 -5.29 16.03 12.51
C GLN A 479 -6.23 16.59 11.45
N LEU A 480 -6.33 15.89 10.33
CA LEU A 480 -7.43 16.01 9.37
C LEU A 480 -8.52 15.00 9.70
N ASP A 481 -9.79 15.34 9.43
CA ASP A 481 -10.90 14.44 9.61
C ASP A 481 -11.43 13.88 8.28
N ILE A 482 -11.55 14.73 7.27
CA ILE A 482 -12.07 14.32 5.95
C ILE A 482 -11.21 14.94 4.86
N VAL A 483 -10.79 14.12 3.90
CA VAL A 483 -10.13 14.59 2.68
C VAL A 483 -11.01 14.29 1.48
N ILE A 484 -11.24 15.30 0.65
CA ILE A 484 -12.01 15.19 -0.60
C ILE A 484 -11.02 14.92 -1.74
N VAL A 485 -11.29 13.86 -2.50
CA VAL A 485 -10.41 13.41 -3.60
C VAL A 485 -11.22 13.02 -4.84
N VAL A 486 -10.56 12.94 -5.98
CA VAL A 486 -11.11 12.28 -7.17
C VAL A 486 -10.61 10.83 -7.19
N ASP A 487 -9.39 10.57 -7.61
CA ASP A 487 -8.81 9.21 -7.63
C ASP A 487 -7.61 9.06 -6.69
N ARG A 488 -7.02 10.19 -6.30
CA ARG A 488 -5.88 10.22 -5.40
C ARG A 488 -6.21 9.58 -4.05
N LEU A 489 -5.28 8.87 -3.45
CA LEU A 489 -5.39 8.14 -2.17
C LEU A 489 -6.28 6.87 -2.22
N LEU A 490 -7.05 6.64 -3.27
CA LEU A 490 -7.84 5.41 -3.39
C LEU A 490 -6.96 4.18 -3.63
N THR A 491 -5.75 4.40 -4.16
CA THR A 491 -4.77 3.34 -4.39
C THR A 491 -3.45 3.67 -3.70
N GLY A 492 -2.80 2.67 -3.13
CA GLY A 492 -1.44 2.77 -2.58
C GLY A 492 -1.28 3.53 -1.26
N PHE A 493 -2.22 4.35 -0.84
CA PHE A 493 -2.14 5.11 0.41
C PHE A 493 -2.32 4.22 1.64
N ASP A 494 -1.50 4.42 2.67
CA ASP A 494 -1.51 3.65 3.92
C ASP A 494 -1.67 4.56 5.14
N ALA A 495 -2.89 4.58 5.66
CA ALA A 495 -3.25 5.30 6.88
C ALA A 495 -4.06 4.37 7.80
N PRO A 496 -3.46 3.86 8.89
CA PRO A 496 -4.17 2.99 9.83
C PRO A 496 -5.38 3.65 10.51
N THR A 497 -5.35 4.96 10.66
CA THR A 497 -6.44 5.78 11.23
C THR A 497 -7.65 5.94 10.33
N LEU A 498 -7.50 5.68 9.02
CA LEU A 498 -8.60 5.79 8.06
C LEU A 498 -9.64 4.71 8.30
N SER A 499 -10.83 5.09 8.74
CA SER A 499 -11.94 4.18 9.05
C SER A 499 -13.05 4.18 8.01
N THR A 500 -13.20 5.25 7.26
CA THR A 500 -14.39 5.46 6.43
C THR A 500 -14.04 5.94 5.03
N LEU A 501 -14.70 5.37 4.05
CA LEU A 501 -14.68 5.83 2.67
C LEU A 501 -16.10 6.20 2.27
N PHE A 502 -16.34 7.49 2.01
CA PHE A 502 -17.56 7.97 1.42
C PHE A 502 -17.40 8.03 -0.10
N ILE A 503 -18.27 7.34 -0.83
CA ILE A 503 -18.19 7.23 -2.28
C ILE A 503 -19.43 7.92 -2.87
N ASP A 504 -19.24 9.07 -3.52
CA ASP A 504 -20.27 9.77 -4.27
C ASP A 504 -19.82 9.97 -5.72
N ARG A 505 -19.90 8.90 -6.49
CA ARG A 505 -19.49 8.87 -7.89
C ARG A 505 -20.15 7.71 -8.64
N PRO A 506 -20.24 7.76 -9.99
CA PRO A 506 -20.70 6.64 -10.82
C PRO A 506 -19.93 5.34 -10.51
N PRO A 507 -20.47 4.17 -10.85
CA PRO A 507 -19.85 2.89 -10.57
C PRO A 507 -18.38 2.84 -10.99
N MET A 508 -17.53 2.50 -10.04
CA MET A 508 -16.10 2.31 -10.28
C MET A 508 -15.84 0.92 -10.86
N PRO A 509 -14.80 0.75 -11.68
CA PRO A 509 -14.31 -0.58 -12.03
C PRO A 509 -14.07 -1.41 -10.77
N TYR A 510 -14.43 -2.68 -10.79
CA TYR A 510 -14.38 -3.58 -9.63
C TYR A 510 -13.00 -3.62 -8.94
N LYS A 511 -11.93 -3.60 -9.73
CA LYS A 511 -10.54 -3.55 -9.21
C LYS A 511 -10.25 -2.30 -8.38
N ASP A 512 -10.75 -1.14 -8.84
CA ASP A 512 -10.52 0.15 -8.18
C ASP A 512 -11.37 0.25 -6.91
N LEU A 513 -12.59 -0.29 -6.95
CA LEU A 513 -13.47 -0.40 -5.79
C LEU A 513 -12.86 -1.27 -4.67
N ILE A 514 -12.31 -2.44 -5.01
CA ILE A 514 -11.64 -3.29 -4.02
C ILE A 514 -10.42 -2.58 -3.44
N GLN A 515 -9.66 -1.87 -4.24
CA GLN A 515 -8.50 -1.13 -3.76
C GLN A 515 -8.90 0.01 -2.83
N ALA A 516 -9.97 0.74 -3.18
CA ALA A 516 -10.51 1.81 -2.36
C ALA A 516 -11.02 1.29 -1.00
N PHE A 517 -11.81 0.21 -0.99
CA PHE A 517 -12.27 -0.42 0.25
C PHE A 517 -11.10 -0.90 1.12
N SER A 518 -10.04 -1.41 0.49
CA SER A 518 -8.87 -1.88 1.21
C SER A 518 -8.07 -0.74 1.89
N ARG A 519 -8.42 0.53 1.70
CA ARG A 519 -7.79 1.64 2.45
C ARG A 519 -8.23 1.68 3.90
N THR A 520 -9.48 1.33 4.17
CA THR A 520 -10.06 1.40 5.51
C THR A 520 -9.77 0.17 6.38
N ASN A 521 -9.28 -0.92 5.82
CA ASN A 521 -9.15 -2.22 6.49
C ASN A 521 -7.90 -2.39 7.37
N ARG A 522 -7.15 -1.32 7.61
CA ARG A 522 -5.95 -1.37 8.47
C ARG A 522 -6.32 -1.49 9.93
N ILE A 523 -5.61 -2.37 10.64
CA ILE A 523 -5.71 -2.47 12.09
C ILE A 523 -5.04 -1.23 12.70
N PHE A 524 -5.76 -0.53 13.56
CA PHE A 524 -5.22 0.63 14.29
C PHE A 524 -5.25 0.42 15.80
N ASP A 525 -6.45 0.30 16.36
CA ASP A 525 -6.67 0.07 17.79
C ASP A 525 -7.79 -0.96 18.01
N LYS A 526 -8.10 -1.23 19.28
CA LYS A 526 -9.15 -2.20 19.69
C LYS A 526 -10.57 -1.78 19.29
N ASP A 527 -10.78 -0.48 19.10
CA ASP A 527 -12.11 0.10 18.86
C ASP A 527 -12.43 0.17 17.36
N LYS A 528 -11.43 0.21 16.50
CA LYS A 528 -11.59 0.11 15.05
C LYS A 528 -11.83 -1.33 14.65
N ARG A 529 -13.10 -1.71 14.52
CA ARG A 529 -13.52 -3.10 14.23
C ARG A 529 -13.71 -3.39 12.75
N TYR A 530 -14.04 -2.37 11.98
CA TYR A 530 -14.32 -2.45 10.54
C TYR A 530 -13.73 -1.25 9.82
N GLY A 531 -13.60 -1.38 8.50
CA GLY A 531 -13.34 -0.29 7.60
C GLY A 531 -14.59 0.17 6.91
#